data_bd4a176c7859464812e756e07a08719e
#
_entry.id   bd4a176c7859464812e756e07a08719e
#
_cell.length_a   1.000
_cell.length_b   1.000
_cell.length_c   1.000
_cell.angle_alpha   90.00
_cell.angle_beta   90.00
_cell.angle_gamma   90.00
#
_symmetry.space_group_name_H-M   'P 1'
#
loop_
_entity.id
_entity.type
_entity.pdbx_description
1 polymer ?
#
loop_
_entity_poly.entity_id
_entity_poly.type
_entity_poly.pdbx_seq_one_letter_code
_entity_poly.pdbx_strand_id
1 'polypeptide(L)'
;MCGPCPVAAIRKGDCSTKYDAGFIFSEVNADKVHWRVFPGDRAELIEILKDKIGKFISTKTPTGLQFKYKKHMSMAEKDDYAMERCLDLTMDYKPKEGTEAERESVMNAHRTARFPIIETYLGEEEIVKHVEFHLYHDNKAMIGSKMEIEFTAKNTGRNERKISYASIRVYAQSYTGYNGRMLLSRTFNGATLKPGEEKRFGAVLEPDDYLYYLLEQASVRIDAKANVDRAGDEEKQRARKEHVVRFRRPDLEVEGPEETKVGDTVRFKVTVINPLDRPLTNCSFSMESVGFEDLSEDVPTMDVPARGVHTEEFMLRAVKRKKYGAVYFSFDCKEIPDISGSTEIRINP
;
A
#
# COMPACT_ATOMS: atom_id res chain seq x y z
N MET A 1 -11.18 9.06 -19.19
CA MET A 1 -10.71 7.73 -19.65
C MET A 1 -9.38 7.94 -20.36
N CYS A 2 -8.31 7.33 -19.87
CA CYS A 2 -7.02 7.37 -20.55
C CYS A 2 -7.10 6.47 -21.79
N GLY A 3 -6.84 7.03 -22.96
CA GLY A 3 -6.73 6.25 -24.19
C GLY A 3 -5.38 5.53 -24.28
N PRO A 4 -5.21 4.58 -25.20
CA PRO A 4 -3.94 3.92 -25.43
C PRO A 4 -2.87 4.92 -25.84
N CYS A 5 -1.69 4.86 -25.21
CA CYS A 5 -0.54 5.70 -25.51
C CYS A 5 0.67 4.82 -25.86
N PRO A 6 1.49 5.19 -26.86
CA PRO A 6 2.69 4.43 -27.18
C PRO A 6 3.68 4.38 -26.00
N VAL A 7 4.04 3.19 -25.56
CA VAL A 7 5.00 2.98 -24.44
C VAL A 7 6.33 3.68 -24.70
N ALA A 8 6.80 3.65 -25.96
CA ALA A 8 8.03 4.32 -26.36
C ALA A 8 7.96 5.85 -26.22
N ALA A 9 6.78 6.47 -26.41
CA ALA A 9 6.59 7.90 -26.16
C ALA A 9 6.64 8.20 -24.65
N ILE A 10 5.96 7.41 -23.83
CA ILE A 10 6.00 7.51 -22.37
C ILE A 10 7.45 7.38 -21.87
N ARG A 11 8.18 6.37 -22.33
CA ARG A 11 9.58 6.18 -21.92
C ARG A 11 10.48 7.39 -22.22
N LYS A 12 10.23 8.09 -23.32
CA LYS A 12 10.96 9.29 -23.74
C LYS A 12 10.44 10.58 -23.11
N GLY A 13 9.33 10.53 -22.39
CA GLY A 13 8.64 11.72 -21.89
C GLY A 13 7.99 12.56 -23.01
N ASP A 14 7.62 11.96 -24.14
CA ASP A 14 6.90 12.67 -25.20
C ASP A 14 5.41 12.69 -24.89
N CYS A 15 4.95 13.78 -24.28
CA CYS A 15 3.56 14.03 -23.94
C CYS A 15 2.79 14.80 -25.03
N SER A 16 3.38 15.04 -26.20
CA SER A 16 2.74 15.77 -27.31
C SER A 16 1.76 14.93 -28.12
N THR A 17 1.68 13.62 -27.85
CA THR A 17 0.80 12.68 -28.54
C THR A 17 -0.69 13.05 -28.35
N LYS A 18 -1.57 12.51 -29.23
CA LYS A 18 -3.02 12.77 -29.19
C LYS A 18 -3.73 12.20 -27.96
N TYR A 19 -3.05 11.33 -27.22
CA TYR A 19 -3.58 10.67 -26.05
C TYR A 19 -3.21 11.43 -24.79
N ASP A 20 -3.78 11.05 -23.67
CA ASP A 20 -3.51 11.67 -22.35
C ASP A 20 -2.12 11.23 -21.81
N ALA A 21 -1.10 11.44 -22.63
CA ALA A 21 0.26 11.00 -22.36
C ALA A 21 0.85 11.66 -21.12
N GLY A 22 0.50 12.92 -20.85
CA GLY A 22 0.96 13.63 -19.65
C GLY A 22 0.45 12.99 -18.37
N PHE A 23 -0.81 12.57 -18.35
CA PHE A 23 -1.38 11.85 -17.21
C PHE A 23 -0.71 10.48 -17.01
N ILE A 24 -0.58 9.70 -18.10
CA ILE A 24 0.09 8.39 -18.04
C ILE A 24 1.54 8.55 -17.57
N PHE A 25 2.26 9.55 -18.09
CA PHE A 25 3.64 9.83 -17.67
C PHE A 25 3.72 10.17 -16.17
N SER A 26 2.76 10.92 -15.64
CA SER A 26 2.73 11.29 -14.23
C SER A 26 2.60 10.08 -13.28
N GLU A 27 1.97 9.00 -13.74
CA GLU A 27 1.86 7.74 -12.98
C GLU A 27 3.11 6.84 -13.12
N VAL A 28 3.91 7.08 -14.16
CA VAL A 28 5.06 6.25 -14.51
C VAL A 28 6.38 6.82 -14.00
N ASN A 29 6.64 8.11 -14.21
CA ASN A 29 7.97 8.70 -14.02
C ASN A 29 7.97 10.14 -13.47
N ALA A 30 6.91 10.60 -12.85
CA ALA A 30 6.89 11.94 -12.28
C ALA A 30 7.66 12.02 -10.95
N ASP A 31 8.23 13.17 -10.67
CA ASP A 31 8.74 13.49 -9.35
C ASP A 31 7.59 13.89 -8.41
N LYS A 32 7.63 13.39 -7.18
CA LYS A 32 6.70 13.83 -6.14
C LYS A 32 7.27 15.04 -5.44
N VAL A 33 6.60 16.19 -5.56
CA VAL A 33 7.07 17.47 -5.02
C VAL A 33 6.20 17.91 -3.85
N HIS A 34 6.82 18.24 -2.73
CA HIS A 34 6.15 18.75 -1.55
C HIS A 34 6.35 20.26 -1.42
N TRP A 35 5.24 20.99 -1.47
CA TRP A 35 5.20 22.44 -1.31
C TRP A 35 4.54 22.84 0.00
N ARG A 36 5.02 23.91 0.60
CA ARG A 36 4.31 24.65 1.64
C ARG A 36 3.67 25.87 1.01
N VAL A 37 2.35 25.94 1.04
CA VAL A 37 1.59 27.07 0.51
C VAL A 37 1.23 28.01 1.66
N PHE A 38 1.42 29.30 1.44
CA PHE A 38 1.05 30.38 2.35
C PHE A 38 -0.12 31.18 1.76
N PRO A 39 -0.86 31.96 2.56
CA PRO A 39 -1.82 32.92 2.03
C PRO A 39 -1.17 33.89 1.02
N GLY A 40 -1.86 34.17 -0.10
CA GLY A 40 -1.35 35.04 -1.17
C GLY A 40 -0.46 34.34 -2.20
N ASP A 41 -0.73 33.06 -2.49
CA ASP A 41 -0.12 32.23 -3.55
C ASP A 41 1.42 32.06 -3.47
N ARG A 42 2.00 32.43 -2.34
CA ARG A 42 3.41 32.15 -2.06
C ARG A 42 3.58 30.68 -1.72
N ALA A 43 4.43 29.98 -2.44
CA ALA A 43 4.82 28.62 -2.17
C ALA A 43 6.32 28.49 -1.85
N GLU A 44 6.66 27.57 -0.97
CA GLU A 44 8.04 27.23 -0.60
C GLU A 44 8.23 25.73 -0.86
N LEU A 45 9.24 25.36 -1.63
CA LEU A 45 9.61 23.99 -1.90
C LEU A 45 10.17 23.36 -0.62
N ILE A 46 9.62 22.21 -0.23
CA ILE A 46 10.11 21.46 0.94
C ILE A 46 11.02 20.32 0.51
N GLU A 47 10.57 19.52 -0.46
CA GLU A 47 11.28 18.31 -0.87
C GLU A 47 10.82 17.83 -2.25
N ILE A 48 11.79 17.31 -3.00
CA ILE A 48 11.55 16.59 -4.26
C ILE A 48 11.92 15.13 -4.05
N LEU A 49 10.99 14.24 -4.32
CA LEU A 49 11.18 12.79 -4.22
C LEU A 49 11.19 12.22 -5.63
N LYS A 50 12.38 12.02 -6.18
CA LYS A 50 12.60 11.60 -7.57
C LYS A 50 12.30 10.11 -7.80
N ASP A 51 12.30 9.30 -6.73
CA ASP A 51 12.23 7.84 -6.75
C ASP A 51 10.89 7.25 -6.23
N LYS A 52 9.83 8.04 -6.17
CA LYS A 52 8.56 7.60 -5.53
C LYS A 52 7.50 7.10 -6.49
N ILE A 53 7.56 7.51 -7.74
CA ILE A 53 6.54 7.17 -8.74
C ILE A 53 7.08 6.08 -9.69
N GLY A 54 6.20 5.17 -10.09
CA GLY A 54 6.51 4.10 -11.05
C GLY A 54 7.60 3.13 -10.58
N LYS A 55 7.62 2.77 -9.31
CA LYS A 55 8.63 1.86 -8.74
C LYS A 55 8.55 0.45 -9.31
N PHE A 56 7.34 0.00 -9.61
CA PHE A 56 7.08 -1.33 -10.12
C PHE A 56 5.85 -1.32 -11.02
N ILE A 57 6.10 -1.45 -12.32
CA ILE A 57 5.06 -1.54 -13.34
C ILE A 57 5.07 -2.97 -13.84
N SER A 58 3.99 -3.70 -13.64
CA SER A 58 3.96 -5.13 -13.93
C SER A 58 2.71 -5.58 -14.63
N THR A 59 2.81 -6.71 -15.27
CA THR A 59 1.69 -7.50 -15.80
C THR A 59 1.86 -8.96 -15.41
N LYS A 60 0.80 -9.74 -15.55
CA LYS A 60 0.87 -11.18 -15.36
C LYS A 60 1.75 -11.82 -16.43
N THR A 61 2.56 -12.82 -16.06
CA THR A 61 3.40 -13.54 -17.02
C THR A 61 2.56 -14.19 -18.12
N PRO A 62 3.08 -14.26 -19.38
CA PRO A 62 2.36 -14.84 -20.51
C PRO A 62 2.01 -16.32 -20.34
N THR A 63 2.76 -17.05 -19.54
CA THR A 63 2.52 -18.48 -19.28
C THR A 63 1.16 -18.78 -18.67
N GLY A 64 0.44 -17.75 -18.27
CA GLY A 64 -0.97 -17.85 -17.84
C GLY A 64 -1.21 -18.80 -16.67
N LEU A 65 -0.16 -19.26 -15.98
CA LEU A 65 -0.28 -20.10 -14.81
C LEU A 65 -1.14 -19.36 -13.77
N GLN A 66 -2.21 -20.02 -13.35
CA GLN A 66 -3.06 -19.51 -12.30
C GLN A 66 -2.25 -19.39 -11.00
N PHE A 67 -2.57 -18.41 -10.19
CA PHE A 67 -2.04 -18.34 -8.84
C PHE A 67 -2.55 -19.53 -8.06
N LYS A 68 -1.65 -20.48 -7.75
CA LYS A 68 -1.95 -21.63 -6.91
C LYS A 68 -1.24 -21.43 -5.58
N TYR A 69 -1.97 -20.92 -4.61
CA TYR A 69 -1.43 -20.88 -3.25
C TYR A 69 -1.36 -22.29 -2.66
N LYS A 70 -0.21 -22.63 -2.10
CA LYS A 70 -0.08 -23.91 -1.36
C LYS A 70 -0.86 -23.80 -0.06
N LYS A 71 -1.42 -24.92 0.39
CA LYS A 71 -2.35 -25.07 1.51
C LYS A 71 -1.93 -24.38 2.83
N HIS A 72 -0.68 -24.03 3.02
CA HIS A 72 -0.15 -23.44 4.27
C HIS A 72 0.70 -22.19 4.04
N MET A 73 0.50 -21.49 2.91
CA MET A 73 1.23 -20.25 2.66
C MET A 73 0.69 -19.13 3.54
N SER A 74 1.57 -18.50 4.29
CA SER A 74 1.29 -17.23 4.96
C SER A 74 0.98 -16.12 3.95
N MET A 75 0.36 -15.02 4.40
CA MET A 75 0.11 -13.85 3.54
C MET A 75 1.40 -13.31 2.90
N ALA A 76 2.52 -13.29 3.65
CA ALA A 76 3.80 -12.85 3.12
C ALA A 76 4.30 -13.75 1.98
N GLU A 77 4.21 -15.07 2.15
CA GLU A 77 4.58 -16.02 1.11
C GLU A 77 3.65 -15.94 -0.11
N LYS A 78 2.36 -15.67 0.08
CA LYS A 78 1.41 -15.43 -1.02
C LYS A 78 1.77 -14.19 -1.82
N ASP A 79 2.16 -13.10 -1.16
CA ASP A 79 2.60 -11.88 -1.85
C ASP A 79 3.89 -12.11 -2.64
N ASP A 80 4.88 -12.78 -2.03
CA ASP A 80 6.15 -13.11 -2.69
C ASP A 80 5.89 -14.03 -3.91
N TYR A 81 5.03 -15.02 -3.75
CA TYR A 81 4.62 -15.93 -4.84
C TYR A 81 3.85 -15.20 -5.96
N ALA A 82 3.02 -14.20 -5.61
CA ALA A 82 2.34 -13.37 -6.61
C ALA A 82 3.33 -12.50 -7.37
N MET A 83 4.34 -11.94 -6.70
CA MET A 83 5.41 -11.15 -7.31
C MET A 83 6.25 -11.96 -8.28
N GLU A 84 6.60 -13.20 -7.96
CA GLU A 84 7.34 -14.11 -8.86
C GLU A 84 6.61 -14.40 -10.18
N ARG A 85 5.28 -14.19 -10.22
CA ARG A 85 4.44 -14.42 -11.40
C ARG A 85 4.10 -13.16 -12.17
N CYS A 86 4.61 -12.04 -11.74
CA CYS A 86 4.52 -10.79 -12.45
C CYS A 86 5.71 -10.62 -13.40
N LEU A 87 5.42 -10.18 -14.61
CA LEU A 87 6.44 -9.68 -15.52
C LEU A 87 6.66 -8.21 -15.21
N ASP A 88 7.87 -7.85 -14.81
CA ASP A 88 8.27 -6.46 -14.59
C ASP A 88 8.45 -5.75 -15.93
N LEU A 89 7.67 -4.71 -16.16
CA LEU A 89 7.69 -3.88 -17.36
C LEU A 89 8.27 -2.48 -17.07
N THR A 90 8.79 -2.24 -15.88
CA THR A 90 9.22 -0.91 -15.46
C THR A 90 10.22 -0.31 -16.45
N MET A 91 11.18 -1.09 -16.92
CA MET A 91 12.21 -0.65 -17.87
C MET A 91 11.67 -0.39 -19.28
N ASP A 92 10.51 -0.90 -19.63
CA ASP A 92 9.85 -0.60 -20.93
C ASP A 92 9.22 0.80 -20.90
N TYR A 93 8.70 1.20 -19.74
CA TYR A 93 7.99 2.46 -19.54
C TYR A 93 8.88 3.63 -19.13
N LYS A 94 9.97 3.39 -18.41
CA LYS A 94 10.91 4.44 -18.01
C LYS A 94 12.36 3.95 -17.99
N PRO A 95 13.35 4.84 -18.20
CA PRO A 95 14.75 4.53 -17.96
C PRO A 95 15.01 4.24 -16.48
N LYS A 96 16.16 3.62 -16.18
CA LYS A 96 16.55 3.32 -14.79
C LYS A 96 16.60 4.59 -13.95
N GLU A 97 16.02 4.52 -12.78
CA GLU A 97 15.97 5.60 -11.81
C GLU A 97 17.35 6.16 -11.47
N GLY A 98 17.44 7.49 -11.40
CA GLY A 98 18.68 8.21 -11.09
C GLY A 98 19.70 8.29 -12.24
N THR A 99 19.34 7.85 -13.47
CA THR A 99 20.18 8.00 -14.65
C THR A 99 19.90 9.33 -15.37
N GLU A 100 20.87 9.81 -16.16
CA GLU A 100 20.69 10.98 -17.01
C GLU A 100 19.52 10.82 -17.98
N ALA A 101 19.38 9.65 -18.59
CA ALA A 101 18.28 9.34 -19.49
C ALA A 101 16.90 9.44 -18.81
N GLU A 102 16.81 9.07 -17.54
CA GLU A 102 15.59 9.21 -16.76
C GLU A 102 15.27 10.69 -16.53
N ARG A 103 16.26 11.50 -16.12
CA ARG A 103 16.08 12.96 -15.96
C ARG A 103 15.74 13.65 -17.27
N GLU A 104 16.36 13.26 -18.36
CA GLU A 104 16.03 13.77 -19.70
C GLU A 104 14.56 13.47 -20.07
N SER A 105 14.09 12.26 -19.76
CA SER A 105 12.69 11.87 -19.97
C SER A 105 11.71 12.75 -19.17
N VAL A 106 12.01 13.02 -17.89
CA VAL A 106 11.21 13.93 -17.06
C VAL A 106 11.21 15.35 -17.65
N MET A 107 12.37 15.87 -18.03
CA MET A 107 12.51 17.20 -18.62
C MET A 107 11.74 17.32 -19.95
N ASN A 108 11.77 16.26 -20.77
CA ASN A 108 11.04 16.23 -22.03
C ASN A 108 9.52 16.20 -21.81
N ALA A 109 9.06 15.43 -20.82
CA ALA A 109 7.64 15.41 -20.45
C ALA A 109 7.16 16.79 -20.02
N HIS A 110 7.95 17.49 -19.24
CA HIS A 110 7.66 18.87 -18.88
C HIS A 110 7.54 19.80 -20.08
N ARG A 111 8.45 19.73 -21.02
CA ARG A 111 8.42 20.58 -22.23
C ARG A 111 7.22 20.27 -23.13
N THR A 112 6.82 19.00 -23.24
CA THR A 112 5.81 18.55 -24.19
C THR A 112 4.39 18.52 -23.60
N ALA A 113 4.23 18.42 -22.27
CA ALA A 113 2.93 18.36 -21.59
C ALA A 113 2.21 19.72 -21.47
N ARG A 114 2.84 20.83 -21.79
CA ARG A 114 2.29 22.19 -21.71
C ARG A 114 1.78 22.63 -20.33
N PHE A 115 2.37 22.15 -19.24
CA PHE A 115 2.02 22.59 -17.90
C PHE A 115 2.82 23.84 -17.48
N PRO A 116 2.17 24.88 -16.93
CA PRO A 116 2.82 26.19 -16.69
C PRO A 116 3.70 26.28 -15.43
N ILE A 117 3.84 25.23 -14.63
CA ILE A 117 4.44 25.28 -13.27
C ILE A 117 5.97 25.08 -13.25
N ILE A 118 6.61 25.05 -14.39
CA ILE A 118 7.87 24.33 -14.58
C ILE A 118 9.11 25.16 -14.29
N GLU A 119 9.06 26.46 -14.51
CA GLU A 119 10.24 27.31 -14.38
C GLU A 119 10.77 27.35 -12.94
N THR A 120 9.89 27.31 -11.96
CA THR A 120 10.25 27.30 -10.53
C THR A 120 10.89 25.99 -10.08
N TYR A 121 10.54 24.88 -10.75
CA TYR A 121 11.02 23.54 -10.39
C TYR A 121 12.39 23.22 -11.01
N LEU A 122 12.64 23.69 -12.23
CA LEU A 122 13.83 23.35 -13.01
C LEU A 122 15.03 24.26 -12.71
N GLY A 123 14.82 25.40 -12.05
CA GLY A 123 15.85 26.37 -11.72
C GLY A 123 16.41 26.28 -10.30
N GLU A 124 15.91 25.35 -9.48
CA GLU A 124 16.38 25.26 -8.10
C GLU A 124 17.66 24.42 -7.99
N GLU A 125 18.70 25.05 -7.46
CA GLU A 125 19.91 24.37 -6.98
C GLU A 125 19.53 23.29 -5.97
N GLU A 126 20.23 22.16 -5.97
CA GLU A 126 20.04 21.12 -4.95
C GLU A 126 20.14 21.73 -3.56
N ILE A 127 19.05 21.74 -2.82
CA ILE A 127 19.05 22.19 -1.43
C ILE A 127 19.99 21.27 -0.66
N VAL A 128 21.13 21.80 -0.23
CA VAL A 128 22.10 21.03 0.56
C VAL A 128 21.45 20.64 1.87
N LYS A 129 21.16 19.35 2.02
CA LYS A 129 20.55 18.79 3.23
C LYS A 129 21.66 18.32 4.17
N HIS A 130 21.77 18.97 5.32
CA HIS A 130 22.73 18.59 6.35
C HIS A 130 22.18 17.61 7.38
N VAL A 131 20.85 17.39 7.38
CA VAL A 131 20.20 16.39 8.21
C VAL A 131 19.39 15.48 7.31
N GLU A 132 19.69 14.19 7.36
CA GLU A 132 18.92 13.14 6.67
C GLU A 132 17.80 12.63 7.56
N PHE A 133 16.64 12.39 6.95
CA PHE A 133 15.47 11.90 7.66
C PHE A 133 14.96 10.61 7.02
N HIS A 134 14.65 9.61 7.87
CA HIS A 134 14.05 8.36 7.42
C HIS A 134 12.81 8.05 8.28
N LEU A 135 11.84 7.38 7.66
CA LEU A 135 10.61 6.94 8.30
C LEU A 135 10.52 5.42 8.19
N TYR A 136 10.49 4.76 9.33
CA TYR A 136 10.40 3.31 9.45
C TYR A 136 9.08 2.91 10.10
N HIS A 137 8.52 1.83 9.63
CA HIS A 137 7.31 1.21 10.19
C HIS A 137 7.21 -0.23 9.66
N ASP A 138 6.35 -1.04 10.25
CA ASP A 138 6.04 -2.36 9.72
C ASP A 138 5.13 -2.25 8.49
N ASN A 139 5.65 -2.61 7.32
CA ASN A 139 4.90 -2.65 6.05
C ASN A 139 3.94 -3.85 5.96
N LYS A 140 4.05 -4.81 6.87
CA LYS A 140 3.30 -6.07 6.87
C LYS A 140 2.40 -6.21 8.10
N ALA A 141 2.10 -5.09 8.76
CA ALA A 141 1.26 -5.10 9.96
C ALA A 141 -0.10 -5.76 9.71
N MET A 142 -0.44 -6.71 10.56
CA MET A 142 -1.74 -7.36 10.56
C MET A 142 -2.75 -6.45 11.26
N ILE A 143 -3.98 -6.41 10.74
CA ILE A 143 -5.08 -5.71 11.43
C ILE A 143 -5.25 -6.26 12.85
N GLY A 144 -5.40 -5.38 13.82
CA GLY A 144 -5.43 -5.74 15.24
C GLY A 144 -4.07 -5.79 15.93
N SER A 145 -2.96 -5.59 15.20
CA SER A 145 -1.64 -5.46 15.79
C SER A 145 -1.28 -3.99 16.04
N LYS A 146 -0.47 -3.72 17.07
CA LYS A 146 0.16 -2.41 17.24
C LYS A 146 1.13 -2.15 16.08
N MET A 147 1.23 -0.89 15.66
CA MET A 147 2.22 -0.46 14.66
C MET A 147 3.22 0.50 15.30
N GLU A 148 4.47 0.09 15.31
CA GLU A 148 5.58 0.95 15.75
C GLU A 148 6.04 1.81 14.57
N ILE A 149 6.18 3.12 14.81
CA ILE A 149 6.57 4.11 13.84
C ILE A 149 7.80 4.83 14.37
N GLU A 150 8.87 4.83 13.60
CA GLU A 150 10.11 5.49 13.96
C GLU A 150 10.48 6.52 12.88
N PHE A 151 10.66 7.76 13.29
CA PHE A 151 11.15 8.83 12.45
C PHE A 151 12.53 9.23 12.92
N THR A 152 13.56 9.04 12.08
CA THR A 152 14.95 9.29 12.45
C THR A 152 15.48 10.55 11.79
N ALA A 153 16.39 11.22 12.47
CA ALA A 153 17.12 12.37 11.97
C ALA A 153 18.62 12.18 12.24
N LYS A 154 19.43 12.16 11.20
CA LYS A 154 20.89 12.00 11.26
C LYS A 154 21.59 13.23 10.74
N ASN A 155 22.45 13.83 11.54
CA ASN A 155 23.28 14.95 11.10
C ASN A 155 24.47 14.46 10.24
N THR A 156 24.41 14.70 8.95
CA THR A 156 25.48 14.36 7.99
C THR A 156 26.39 15.56 7.69
N GLY A 157 26.07 16.72 8.26
CA GLY A 157 26.86 17.94 8.13
C GLY A 157 28.08 17.95 9.09
N ARG A 158 28.93 18.98 8.89
CA ARG A 158 30.13 19.18 9.73
C ARG A 158 29.86 19.96 11.01
N ASN A 159 28.73 20.65 11.10
CA ASN A 159 28.37 21.52 12.21
C ASN A 159 27.21 20.91 13.01
N GLU A 160 27.10 21.30 14.28
CA GLU A 160 25.97 20.96 15.11
C GLU A 160 24.66 21.49 14.52
N ARG A 161 23.58 20.71 14.59
CA ARG A 161 22.25 21.02 14.07
C ARG A 161 21.19 20.93 15.14
N LYS A 162 20.32 21.91 15.18
CA LYS A 162 19.20 21.91 16.12
C LYS A 162 17.90 21.61 15.38
N ILE A 163 17.24 20.54 15.78
CA ILE A 163 15.87 20.23 15.38
C ILE A 163 14.97 20.98 16.33
N SER A 164 14.26 21.99 15.83
CA SER A 164 13.34 22.79 16.69
C SER A 164 11.96 22.15 16.82
N TYR A 165 11.60 21.29 15.88
CA TYR A 165 10.29 20.65 15.84
C TYR A 165 10.38 19.32 15.12
N ALA A 166 9.74 18.29 15.67
CA ALA A 166 9.44 17.04 14.99
C ALA A 166 8.03 16.56 15.35
N SER A 167 7.34 15.90 14.42
CA SER A 167 6.02 15.33 14.67
C SER A 167 5.76 14.11 13.79
N ILE A 168 4.95 13.20 14.31
CA ILE A 168 4.39 12.05 13.61
C ILE A 168 2.87 12.15 13.72
N ARG A 169 2.17 12.10 12.60
CA ARG A 169 0.72 12.04 12.53
C ARG A 169 0.30 10.87 11.67
N VAL A 170 -0.77 10.20 12.08
CA VAL A 170 -1.36 9.09 11.34
C VAL A 170 -2.82 9.40 11.06
N TYR A 171 -3.25 9.15 9.83
CA TYR A 171 -4.61 9.38 9.37
C TYR A 171 -5.16 8.10 8.75
N ALA A 172 -6.43 7.81 8.98
CA ALA A 172 -7.15 6.86 8.13
C ALA A 172 -7.17 7.39 6.70
N GLN A 173 -6.92 6.54 5.71
CA GLN A 173 -6.87 6.95 4.31
C GLN A 173 -7.75 6.06 3.44
N SER A 174 -8.53 6.68 2.54
CA SER A 174 -9.29 5.99 1.50
C SER A 174 -8.37 5.61 0.32
N TYR A 175 -8.87 4.74 -0.56
CA TYR A 175 -8.16 4.37 -1.79
C TYR A 175 -7.92 5.56 -2.75
N THR A 176 -8.73 6.61 -2.66
CA THR A 176 -8.57 7.84 -3.45
C THR A 176 -7.51 8.79 -2.89
N GLY A 177 -6.87 8.43 -1.76
CA GLY A 177 -5.91 9.30 -1.08
C GLY A 177 -6.55 10.34 -0.14
N TYR A 178 -7.89 10.36 -0.01
CA TYR A 178 -8.56 11.22 0.94
C TYR A 178 -8.18 10.83 2.38
N ASN A 179 -7.83 11.83 3.19
CA ASN A 179 -7.55 11.64 4.60
C ASN A 179 -8.83 11.74 5.39
N GLY A 180 -9.17 10.65 6.03
CA GLY A 180 -10.23 10.61 7.03
C GLY A 180 -9.75 11.13 8.38
N ARG A 181 -10.19 10.46 9.45
CA ARG A 181 -9.87 10.82 10.83
C ARG A 181 -8.37 10.75 11.13
N MET A 182 -7.86 11.70 11.90
CA MET A 182 -6.54 11.64 12.50
C MET A 182 -6.58 10.63 13.66
N LEU A 183 -5.77 9.58 13.56
CA LEU A 183 -5.71 8.44 14.47
C LEU A 183 -4.67 8.65 15.57
N LEU A 184 -3.54 9.26 15.21
CA LEU A 184 -2.44 9.53 16.11
C LEU A 184 -1.83 10.90 15.81
N SER A 185 -1.43 11.63 16.86
CA SER A 185 -0.61 12.83 16.73
C SER A 185 0.40 12.87 17.87
N ARG A 186 1.69 12.85 17.54
CA ARG A 186 2.80 13.01 18.47
C ARG A 186 3.67 14.17 18.02
N THR A 187 3.95 15.07 18.94
CA THR A 187 4.90 16.17 18.74
C THR A 187 6.06 15.97 19.71
N PHE A 188 7.25 16.17 19.23
CA PHE A 188 8.47 15.94 20.01
C PHE A 188 9.17 17.28 20.26
N ASN A 189 9.75 17.39 21.44
CA ASN A 189 10.61 18.50 21.77
C ASN A 189 11.87 18.49 20.90
N GLY A 190 12.43 19.66 20.68
CA GLY A 190 13.63 19.82 19.89
C GLY A 190 14.82 19.00 20.41
N ALA A 191 15.75 18.73 19.51
CA ALA A 191 16.99 18.03 19.83
C ALA A 191 18.17 18.70 19.12
N THR A 192 19.31 18.68 19.77
CA THR A 192 20.58 19.14 19.16
C THR A 192 21.37 17.91 18.76
N LEU A 193 21.86 17.90 17.52
CA LEU A 193 22.62 16.80 16.91
C LEU A 193 24.04 17.25 16.59
N LYS A 194 25.02 16.60 17.18
CA LYS A 194 26.43 16.74 16.78
C LYS A 194 26.65 16.10 15.39
N PRO A 195 27.75 16.45 14.71
CA PRO A 195 28.12 15.79 13.45
C PRO A 195 28.14 14.26 13.61
N GLY A 196 27.43 13.55 12.72
CA GLY A 196 27.27 12.09 12.74
C GLY A 196 26.24 11.54 13.73
N GLU A 197 25.70 12.36 14.62
CA GLU A 197 24.69 11.93 15.59
C GLU A 197 23.32 11.69 14.96
N GLU A 198 22.62 10.67 15.48
CA GLU A 198 21.27 10.30 15.07
C GLU A 198 20.31 10.41 16.27
N LYS A 199 19.13 10.97 16.02
CA LYS A 199 18.01 11.02 16.94
C LYS A 199 16.82 10.28 16.39
N ARG A 200 16.16 9.49 17.24
CA ARG A 200 14.95 8.73 16.94
C ARG A 200 13.73 9.34 17.65
N PHE A 201 12.65 9.48 16.91
CA PHE A 201 11.36 9.93 17.37
C PHE A 201 10.37 8.79 17.17
N GLY A 202 9.91 8.17 18.25
CA GLY A 202 9.06 7.00 18.21
C GLY A 202 7.60 7.31 18.51
N ALA A 203 6.70 6.63 17.84
CA ALA A 203 5.28 6.62 18.13
C ALA A 203 4.72 5.21 17.93
N VAL A 204 3.67 4.86 18.67
CA VAL A 204 2.97 3.59 18.55
C VAL A 204 1.51 3.89 18.25
N LEU A 205 0.98 3.27 17.21
CA LEU A 205 -0.43 3.27 16.86
C LEU A 205 -1.03 1.97 17.41
N GLU A 206 -1.86 2.09 18.44
CA GLU A 206 -2.51 0.94 19.08
C GLU A 206 -3.78 0.53 18.29
N PRO A 207 -4.22 -0.74 18.36
CA PRO A 207 -5.44 -1.21 17.71
C PRO A 207 -6.67 -0.36 18.04
N ASP A 208 -6.80 0.11 19.25
CA ASP A 208 -7.93 0.94 19.69
C ASP A 208 -7.96 2.32 19.04
N ASP A 209 -6.81 2.82 18.59
CA ASP A 209 -6.72 4.11 17.90
C ASP A 209 -7.28 4.04 16.48
N TYR A 210 -7.27 2.86 15.82
CA TYR A 210 -7.53 2.79 14.39
C TYR A 210 -8.69 1.85 13.97
N LEU A 211 -8.93 0.74 14.68
CA LEU A 211 -9.84 -0.31 14.21
C LEU A 211 -11.23 0.21 13.77
N TYR A 212 -11.82 1.14 14.54
CA TYR A 212 -13.15 1.69 14.25
C TYR A 212 -13.17 2.80 13.20
N TYR A 213 -12.00 3.24 12.74
CA TYR A 213 -11.86 4.41 11.88
C TYR A 213 -11.18 4.10 10.55
N LEU A 214 -10.76 2.85 10.36
CA LEU A 214 -10.26 2.40 9.07
C LEU A 214 -11.35 2.52 8.01
N LEU A 215 -10.93 2.95 6.83
CA LEU A 215 -11.79 2.99 5.64
C LEU A 215 -11.62 1.68 4.85
N GLU A 216 -12.35 1.53 3.75
CA GLU A 216 -12.59 0.27 3.03
C GLU A 216 -11.32 -0.60 2.81
N GLN A 217 -10.19 0.02 2.53
CA GLN A 217 -8.95 -0.71 2.26
C GLN A 217 -8.05 -0.92 3.47
N ALA A 218 -8.51 -0.55 4.67
CA ALA A 218 -7.72 -0.64 5.90
C ALA A 218 -6.34 0.04 5.78
N SER A 219 -6.29 1.21 5.11
CA SER A 219 -5.06 1.96 4.89
C SER A 219 -4.93 3.13 5.85
N VAL A 220 -3.70 3.38 6.26
CA VAL A 220 -3.33 4.56 7.05
C VAL A 220 -2.21 5.32 6.36
N ARG A 221 -2.24 6.65 6.46
CA ARG A 221 -1.17 7.52 6.03
C ARG A 221 -0.38 8.03 7.22
N ILE A 222 0.90 7.79 7.23
CA ILE A 222 1.86 8.30 8.21
C ILE A 222 2.49 9.56 7.61
N ASP A 223 2.40 10.69 8.30
CA ASP A 223 2.97 11.99 7.91
C ASP A 223 3.94 12.45 9.01
N ALA A 224 5.24 12.33 8.78
CA ALA A 224 6.29 12.76 9.68
C ALA A 224 6.92 14.06 9.17
N LYS A 225 7.10 15.03 10.09
CA LYS A 225 7.65 16.37 9.76
C LYS A 225 8.71 16.76 10.76
N ALA A 226 9.72 17.48 10.28
CA ALA A 226 10.72 18.10 11.14
C ALA A 226 11.18 19.45 10.57
N ASN A 227 11.60 20.34 11.49
CA ASN A 227 12.27 21.58 11.16
C ASN A 227 13.66 21.57 11.79
N VAL A 228 14.68 21.88 11.00
CA VAL A 228 16.05 22.12 11.45
C VAL A 228 16.25 23.62 11.45
N ASP A 229 16.73 24.18 12.57
CA ASP A 229 17.00 25.60 12.69
C ASP A 229 18.20 25.99 11.83
N ARG A 230 18.20 27.26 11.45
CA ARG A 230 19.32 27.90 10.76
C ARG A 230 20.59 27.82 11.61
N ALA A 231 21.72 27.52 10.98
CA ALA A 231 23.03 27.55 11.61
C ALA A 231 23.96 28.46 10.79
N GLY A 232 24.31 29.60 11.33
CA GLY A 232 25.11 30.61 10.60
C GLY A 232 24.37 31.18 9.41
N ASP A 233 25.01 31.20 8.24
CA ASP A 233 24.45 31.71 6.98
C ASP A 233 23.60 30.67 6.23
N GLU A 234 23.50 29.44 6.74
CA GLU A 234 22.76 28.37 6.09
C GLU A 234 21.25 28.51 6.31
N GLU A 235 20.46 28.08 5.32
CA GLU A 235 19.01 28.17 5.37
C GLU A 235 18.39 27.14 6.33
N LYS A 236 17.17 27.43 6.80
CA LYS A 236 16.32 26.49 7.50
C LYS A 236 16.05 25.27 6.64
N GLN A 237 16.34 24.07 7.17
CA GLN A 237 15.93 22.84 6.51
C GLN A 237 14.58 22.37 7.09
N ARG A 238 13.66 22.00 6.19
CA ARG A 238 12.42 21.33 6.52
C ARG A 238 12.38 19.94 5.92
N ALA A 239 11.83 19.01 6.64
CA ALA A 239 11.64 17.66 6.16
C ALA A 239 10.18 17.22 6.33
N ARG A 240 9.71 16.46 5.35
CA ARG A 240 8.47 15.74 5.40
C ARG A 240 8.70 14.35 4.82
N LYS A 241 8.26 13.34 5.55
CA LYS A 241 8.20 11.95 5.07
C LYS A 241 6.77 11.46 5.16
N GLU A 242 6.30 10.82 4.11
CA GLU A 242 4.94 10.33 4.01
C GLU A 242 4.99 8.89 3.50
N HIS A 243 4.33 7.99 4.25
CA HIS A 243 4.14 6.61 3.83
C HIS A 243 2.67 6.24 3.97
N VAL A 244 2.20 5.40 3.06
CA VAL A 244 0.88 4.78 3.13
C VAL A 244 1.08 3.31 3.43
N VAL A 245 0.42 2.84 4.47
CA VAL A 245 0.48 1.45 4.93
C VAL A 245 -0.92 0.87 4.87
N ARG A 246 -1.04 -0.29 4.26
CA ARG A 246 -2.27 -1.07 4.26
C ARG A 246 -2.14 -2.20 5.26
N PHE A 247 -3.03 -2.25 6.25
CA PHE A 247 -3.09 -3.38 7.16
C PHE A 247 -3.50 -4.65 6.41
N ARG A 248 -2.81 -5.74 6.70
CA ARG A 248 -3.20 -7.06 6.20
C ARG A 248 -4.38 -7.58 6.99
N ARG A 249 -5.29 -8.25 6.29
CA ARG A 249 -6.39 -8.97 6.90
C ARG A 249 -6.01 -10.44 7.07
N PRO A 250 -6.58 -11.17 8.03
CA PRO A 250 -6.43 -12.62 8.08
C PRO A 250 -7.08 -13.24 6.84
N ASP A 251 -6.61 -14.40 6.43
CA ASP A 251 -7.27 -15.23 5.42
C ASP A 251 -8.21 -16.22 6.11
N LEU A 252 -9.23 -16.69 5.38
CA LEU A 252 -9.93 -17.90 5.73
C LEU A 252 -9.07 -19.13 5.36
N GLU A 253 -8.93 -20.06 6.29
CA GLU A 253 -8.36 -21.37 5.99
C GLU A 253 -9.46 -22.25 5.40
N VAL A 254 -9.27 -22.67 4.13
CA VAL A 254 -10.27 -23.49 3.42
C VAL A 254 -9.70 -24.88 3.19
N GLU A 255 -10.37 -25.87 3.76
CA GLU A 255 -10.07 -27.28 3.56
C GLU A 255 -11.18 -27.95 2.75
N GLY A 256 -10.79 -28.68 1.70
CA GLY A 256 -11.74 -29.41 0.85
C GLY A 256 -11.02 -30.33 -0.12
N PRO A 257 -11.77 -31.13 -0.88
CA PRO A 257 -11.18 -32.01 -1.89
C PRO A 257 -10.61 -31.21 -3.07
N GLU A 258 -9.55 -31.73 -3.68
CA GLU A 258 -8.97 -31.17 -4.89
C GLU A 258 -9.70 -31.59 -6.17
N GLU A 259 -10.43 -32.72 -6.11
CA GLU A 259 -11.18 -33.29 -7.23
C GLU A 259 -12.53 -33.87 -6.76
N THR A 260 -13.51 -33.81 -7.65
CA THR A 260 -14.82 -34.45 -7.47
C THR A 260 -15.41 -34.82 -8.82
N LYS A 261 -16.56 -35.52 -8.83
CA LYS A 261 -17.32 -35.83 -10.04
C LYS A 261 -18.67 -35.10 -10.04
N VAL A 262 -19.22 -34.92 -11.26
CA VAL A 262 -20.56 -34.37 -11.39
C VAL A 262 -21.56 -35.31 -10.69
N GLY A 263 -22.42 -34.73 -9.85
CA GLY A 263 -23.38 -35.43 -9.01
C GLY A 263 -22.93 -35.71 -7.58
N ASP A 264 -21.63 -35.69 -7.31
CA ASP A 264 -21.12 -35.89 -5.97
C ASP A 264 -21.39 -34.68 -5.07
N THR A 265 -21.60 -34.95 -3.79
CA THR A 265 -21.61 -33.92 -2.75
C THR A 265 -20.28 -33.89 -2.04
N VAL A 266 -19.69 -32.71 -1.95
CA VAL A 266 -18.41 -32.44 -1.32
C VAL A 266 -18.56 -31.51 -0.13
N ARG A 267 -17.67 -31.66 0.85
CA ARG A 267 -17.66 -30.86 2.07
C ARG A 267 -16.40 -29.98 2.08
N PHE A 268 -16.61 -28.70 2.34
CA PHE A 268 -15.58 -27.72 2.60
C PHE A 268 -15.65 -27.30 4.06
N LYS A 269 -14.51 -27.24 4.70
CA LYS A 269 -14.34 -26.74 6.06
C LYS A 269 -13.63 -25.39 5.99
N VAL A 270 -14.31 -24.36 6.50
CA VAL A 270 -13.81 -22.98 6.44
C VAL A 270 -13.55 -22.48 7.85
N THR A 271 -12.33 -22.09 8.12
CA THR A 271 -11.91 -21.66 9.46
C THR A 271 -11.48 -20.20 9.43
N VAL A 272 -12.01 -19.41 10.37
CA VAL A 272 -11.58 -18.06 10.67
C VAL A 272 -10.88 -18.01 12.02
N ILE A 273 -9.75 -17.30 12.07
CA ILE A 273 -9.00 -17.04 13.30
C ILE A 273 -9.15 -15.56 13.63
N ASN A 274 -9.71 -15.24 14.78
CA ASN A 274 -9.85 -13.86 15.25
C ASN A 274 -8.46 -13.29 15.65
N PRO A 275 -7.92 -12.30 14.93
CA PRO A 275 -6.62 -11.72 15.27
C PRO A 275 -6.70 -10.68 16.39
N LEU A 276 -7.91 -10.34 16.88
CA LEU A 276 -8.11 -9.26 17.84
C LEU A 276 -8.17 -9.78 19.29
N ASP A 277 -7.82 -8.91 20.24
CA ASP A 277 -8.00 -9.13 21.68
C ASP A 277 -9.45 -8.84 22.16
N ARG A 278 -10.38 -8.79 21.21
CA ARG A 278 -11.83 -8.60 21.44
C ARG A 278 -12.61 -9.52 20.53
N PRO A 279 -13.88 -9.83 20.84
CA PRO A 279 -14.70 -10.66 19.97
C PRO A 279 -14.95 -9.97 18.62
N LEU A 280 -15.08 -10.78 17.56
CA LEU A 280 -15.71 -10.36 16.32
C LEU A 280 -17.21 -10.53 16.48
N THR A 281 -17.99 -9.52 16.11
CA THR A 281 -19.45 -9.50 16.34
C THR A 281 -20.23 -9.41 15.02
N ASN A 282 -21.47 -9.94 15.04
CA ASN A 282 -22.31 -10.02 13.85
C ASN A 282 -21.61 -10.71 12.67
N CYS A 283 -20.96 -11.82 12.95
CA CYS A 283 -20.20 -12.55 11.95
C CYS A 283 -21.12 -13.34 11.04
N SER A 284 -20.85 -13.32 9.75
CA SER A 284 -21.55 -14.13 8.75
C SER A 284 -20.58 -14.66 7.71
N PHE A 285 -20.85 -15.88 7.25
CA PHE A 285 -20.17 -16.45 6.09
C PHE A 285 -21.04 -16.30 4.85
N SER A 286 -20.39 -16.10 3.71
CA SER A 286 -21.02 -16.25 2.40
C SER A 286 -20.10 -17.06 1.48
N MET A 287 -20.68 -17.66 0.45
CA MET A 287 -19.96 -18.53 -0.46
C MET A 287 -20.42 -18.28 -1.90
N GLU A 288 -19.43 -18.24 -2.80
CA GLU A 288 -19.66 -18.20 -4.23
C GLU A 288 -18.90 -19.32 -4.91
N SER A 289 -19.56 -20.04 -5.80
CA SER A 289 -18.94 -21.15 -6.51
C SER A 289 -19.39 -21.24 -7.96
N VAL A 290 -18.52 -21.79 -8.80
CA VAL A 290 -18.83 -22.05 -10.20
C VAL A 290 -18.84 -23.53 -10.47
N GLY A 291 -20.03 -24.06 -10.77
CA GLY A 291 -20.23 -25.48 -11.07
C GLY A 291 -20.72 -26.32 -9.91
N PHE A 292 -21.09 -25.67 -8.82
CA PHE A 292 -21.71 -26.31 -7.65
C PHE A 292 -23.08 -25.69 -7.34
N GLU A 293 -23.91 -26.45 -6.69
CA GLU A 293 -25.10 -26.04 -6.01
C GLU A 293 -24.85 -26.09 -4.50
N ASP A 294 -25.21 -25.03 -3.80
CA ASP A 294 -25.08 -24.95 -2.35
C ASP A 294 -26.21 -25.77 -1.69
N LEU A 295 -25.84 -26.70 -0.84
CA LEU A 295 -26.75 -27.49 -0.03
C LEU A 295 -26.62 -27.15 1.46
N SER A 296 -25.81 -26.13 1.80
CA SER A 296 -25.66 -25.72 3.20
C SER A 296 -26.93 -25.06 3.72
N GLU A 297 -27.19 -25.24 4.98
CA GLU A 297 -28.23 -24.48 5.67
C GLU A 297 -27.74 -23.03 5.88
N ASP A 298 -28.68 -22.09 5.99
CA ASP A 298 -28.34 -20.69 6.32
C ASP A 298 -27.58 -20.65 7.64
N VAL A 299 -26.36 -20.15 7.60
CA VAL A 299 -25.52 -20.00 8.79
C VAL A 299 -26.00 -18.80 9.58
N PRO A 300 -26.49 -18.99 10.82
CA PRO A 300 -26.92 -17.86 11.65
C PRO A 300 -25.75 -16.95 11.98
N THR A 301 -26.02 -15.67 12.17
CA THR A 301 -25.00 -14.73 12.68
C THR A 301 -24.50 -15.20 14.04
N MET A 302 -23.19 -15.12 14.22
CA MET A 302 -22.49 -15.55 15.42
C MET A 302 -21.45 -14.52 15.87
N ASP A 303 -20.88 -14.77 17.03
CA ASP A 303 -19.72 -14.01 17.51
C ASP A 303 -18.51 -14.96 17.64
N VAL A 304 -17.31 -14.47 17.27
CA VAL A 304 -16.07 -15.24 17.43
C VAL A 304 -15.28 -14.63 18.60
N PRO A 305 -15.02 -15.39 19.67
CA PRO A 305 -14.33 -14.86 20.86
C PRO A 305 -12.98 -14.22 20.54
N ALA A 306 -12.49 -13.35 21.44
CA ALA A 306 -11.15 -12.79 21.34
C ALA A 306 -10.09 -13.89 21.17
N ARG A 307 -9.20 -13.74 20.19
CA ARG A 307 -8.19 -14.75 19.83
C ARG A 307 -8.76 -16.15 19.56
N GLY A 308 -10.07 -16.24 19.40
CA GLY A 308 -10.78 -17.50 19.16
C GLY A 308 -10.70 -17.95 17.71
N VAL A 309 -11.14 -19.19 17.52
CA VAL A 309 -11.22 -19.84 16.21
C VAL A 309 -12.68 -20.28 16.01
N HIS A 310 -13.20 -20.04 14.84
CA HIS A 310 -14.49 -20.61 14.45
C HIS A 310 -14.35 -21.33 13.12
N THR A 311 -15.06 -22.45 12.98
CA THR A 311 -15.04 -23.27 11.79
C THR A 311 -16.48 -23.57 11.36
N GLU A 312 -16.75 -23.37 10.07
CA GLU A 312 -18.04 -23.67 9.43
C GLU A 312 -17.87 -24.74 8.35
N GLU A 313 -18.89 -25.57 8.16
CA GLU A 313 -18.90 -26.61 7.14
C GLU A 313 -19.91 -26.30 6.05
N PHE A 314 -19.47 -26.33 4.80
CA PHE A 314 -20.30 -26.12 3.62
C PHE A 314 -20.43 -27.41 2.82
N MET A 315 -21.64 -27.75 2.44
CA MET A 315 -21.97 -28.93 1.63
C MET A 315 -22.35 -28.48 0.22
N LEU A 316 -21.56 -28.85 -0.77
CA LEU A 316 -21.76 -28.45 -2.15
C LEU A 316 -21.95 -29.65 -3.05
N ARG A 317 -22.95 -29.61 -3.94
CA ARG A 317 -23.16 -30.63 -4.95
C ARG A 317 -22.59 -30.18 -6.28
N ALA A 318 -21.70 -30.97 -6.88
CA ALA A 318 -21.14 -30.70 -8.19
C ALA A 318 -22.21 -30.90 -9.27
N VAL A 319 -22.60 -29.82 -9.96
CA VAL A 319 -23.67 -29.87 -10.98
C VAL A 319 -23.13 -29.69 -12.39
N LYS A 320 -21.92 -29.24 -12.58
CA LYS A 320 -21.34 -28.99 -13.90
C LYS A 320 -19.87 -29.30 -13.97
N ARG A 321 -19.45 -30.06 -15.00
CA ARG A 321 -18.03 -30.33 -15.28
C ARG A 321 -17.23 -29.05 -15.37
N LYS A 322 -16.11 -28.98 -14.65
CA LYS A 322 -15.14 -27.89 -14.68
C LYS A 322 -13.72 -28.43 -14.57
N LYS A 323 -12.87 -28.11 -15.55
CA LYS A 323 -11.45 -28.43 -15.49
C LYS A 323 -10.73 -27.61 -14.39
N TYR A 324 -11.20 -26.38 -14.20
CA TYR A 324 -10.72 -25.46 -13.15
C TYR A 324 -11.97 -24.80 -12.57
N GLY A 325 -12.43 -25.30 -11.45
CA GLY A 325 -13.47 -24.70 -10.62
C GLY A 325 -12.80 -23.98 -9.45
N ALA A 326 -13.47 -22.97 -8.92
CA ALA A 326 -13.05 -22.31 -7.70
C ALA A 326 -14.26 -22.10 -6.80
N VAL A 327 -14.04 -22.26 -5.51
CA VAL A 327 -15.02 -21.91 -4.47
C VAL A 327 -14.41 -20.78 -3.65
N TYR A 328 -15.13 -19.69 -3.53
CA TYR A 328 -14.76 -18.49 -2.79
C TYR A 328 -15.61 -18.41 -1.55
N PHE A 329 -14.98 -18.14 -0.43
CA PHE A 329 -15.67 -17.92 0.84
C PHE A 329 -15.33 -16.52 1.32
N SER A 330 -16.33 -15.82 1.82
CA SER A 330 -16.21 -14.53 2.46
C SER A 330 -16.74 -14.60 3.88
N PHE A 331 -16.10 -13.88 4.75
CA PHE A 331 -16.49 -13.74 6.14
C PHE A 331 -16.53 -12.26 6.48
N ASP A 332 -17.70 -11.80 6.90
CA ASP A 332 -17.96 -10.43 7.28
C ASP A 332 -18.23 -10.33 8.77
N CYS A 333 -17.71 -9.33 9.40
CA CYS A 333 -17.98 -8.98 10.79
C CYS A 333 -17.88 -7.46 10.97
N LYS A 334 -18.37 -6.98 12.08
CA LYS A 334 -18.37 -5.54 12.36
C LYS A 334 -16.96 -4.94 12.48
N GLU A 335 -16.00 -5.70 13.01
CA GLU A 335 -14.66 -5.21 13.36
C GLU A 335 -13.67 -5.30 12.20
N ILE A 336 -13.78 -6.33 11.35
CA ILE A 336 -12.88 -6.57 10.22
C ILE A 336 -13.71 -6.99 9.00
N PRO A 337 -14.03 -6.08 8.08
CA PRO A 337 -14.74 -6.44 6.86
C PRO A 337 -13.83 -7.17 5.86
N ASP A 338 -14.44 -7.90 4.92
CA ASP A 338 -13.80 -8.52 3.75
C ASP A 338 -12.69 -9.52 4.11
N ILE A 339 -12.89 -10.42 5.05
CA ILE A 339 -12.02 -11.59 5.23
C ILE A 339 -12.44 -12.62 4.19
N SER A 340 -11.51 -13.16 3.43
CA SER A 340 -11.82 -14.10 2.35
C SER A 340 -10.84 -15.25 2.26
N GLY A 341 -11.28 -16.33 1.62
CA GLY A 341 -10.47 -17.47 1.29
C GLY A 341 -11.03 -18.19 0.06
N SER A 342 -10.21 -18.95 -0.62
CA SER A 342 -10.64 -19.69 -1.79
C SER A 342 -9.87 -20.98 -1.95
N THR A 343 -10.50 -21.94 -2.64
CA THR A 343 -9.85 -23.17 -3.06
C THR A 343 -10.22 -23.52 -4.49
N GLU A 344 -9.29 -24.15 -5.20
CA GLU A 344 -9.55 -24.68 -6.54
C GLU A 344 -9.95 -26.16 -6.42
N ILE A 345 -10.92 -26.57 -7.23
CA ILE A 345 -11.38 -27.93 -7.32
C ILE A 345 -11.63 -28.32 -8.77
N ARG A 346 -11.25 -29.53 -9.16
CA ARG A 346 -11.56 -30.10 -10.46
C ARG A 346 -12.87 -30.88 -10.38
N ILE A 347 -13.81 -30.61 -11.29
CA ILE A 347 -15.04 -31.40 -11.42
C ILE A 347 -14.93 -32.27 -12.66
N ASN A 348 -14.72 -33.56 -12.44
CA ASN A 348 -14.64 -34.57 -13.49
C ASN A 348 -16.05 -34.99 -13.95
N PRO A 349 -16.19 -35.60 -15.15
CA PRO A 349 -17.46 -36.15 -15.62
C PRO A 349 -18.04 -37.17 -14.68
#